data_6ead3b508a7cf4dd978866c7d27883d2
#
_entry.id   6ead3b508a7cf4dd978866c7d27883d2
#
_cell.length_a   1.000
_cell.length_b   1.000
_cell.length_c   1.000
_cell.angle_alpha   90.00
_cell.angle_beta   90.00
_cell.angle_gamma   90.00
#
_symmetry.space_group_name_H-M   'P 1'
#
loop_
_entity.id
_entity.type
_entity.pdbx_description
1 polymer ?
#
loop_
_entity_poly.entity_id
_entity_poly.type
_entity_poly.pdbx_seq_one_letter_code
_entity_poly.pdbx_strand_id
1 'polypeptide(L)'
;MRLKRFAKNLALDLAGIILFSMGWRCFVFPNKVGFGGFAGIASLIGCILNRDDLGSFLFSLNVPLLVLAFIYLSKEFCIKSAFTIITISLTSNLFGAILPEFCGNRLIFCAFGAVLIGVGLGWIFKSGSTSGRSDIVSMLIKLKYPKVKVGTIMFCFDMAVMGLSAVVYKDIASALYGALVSFIYTQLANTILGDDV
;
A
#
# COMPACT_ATOMS: atom_id res chain seq x y z
N MET A 1 -16.31 14.15 -23.41
CA MET A 1 -14.95 13.58 -23.17
C MET A 1 -14.58 13.48 -21.68
N ARG A 2 -14.81 14.51 -20.84
CA ARG A 2 -14.45 14.48 -19.40
C ARG A 2 -15.11 13.33 -18.61
N LEU A 3 -16.40 13.07 -18.82
CA LEU A 3 -17.13 12.02 -18.09
C LEU A 3 -16.61 10.60 -18.37
N LYS A 4 -16.27 10.29 -19.65
CA LYS A 4 -15.68 9.00 -20.01
C LYS A 4 -14.29 8.78 -19.38
N ARG A 5 -13.50 9.84 -19.32
CA ARG A 5 -12.18 9.80 -18.69
C ARG A 5 -12.29 9.61 -17.17
N PHE A 6 -13.24 10.29 -16.53
CA PHE A 6 -13.51 10.11 -15.10
C PHE A 6 -13.99 8.70 -14.77
N ALA A 7 -14.95 8.15 -15.53
CA ALA A 7 -15.42 6.78 -15.35
C ALA A 7 -14.31 5.75 -15.55
N LYS A 8 -13.43 5.94 -16.55
CA LYS A 8 -12.28 5.07 -16.79
C LYS A 8 -11.29 5.09 -15.61
N ASN A 9 -10.97 6.29 -15.09
CA ASN A 9 -10.05 6.42 -13.97
C ASN A 9 -10.64 5.80 -12.69
N LEU A 10 -11.93 6.00 -12.44
CA LEU A 10 -12.62 5.38 -11.30
C LEU A 10 -12.63 3.85 -11.40
N ALA A 11 -12.90 3.30 -12.60
CA ALA A 11 -12.87 1.86 -12.80
C ALA A 11 -11.46 1.27 -12.60
N LEU A 12 -10.42 1.97 -13.06
CA LEU A 12 -9.02 1.57 -12.81
C LEU A 12 -8.68 1.62 -11.32
N ASP A 13 -9.12 2.67 -10.61
CA ASP A 13 -8.89 2.82 -9.18
C ASP A 13 -9.54 1.66 -8.40
N LEU A 14 -10.83 1.40 -8.65
CA LEU A 14 -11.57 0.31 -7.99
C LEU A 14 -10.96 -1.07 -8.28
N ALA A 15 -10.60 -1.35 -9.54
CA ALA A 15 -9.94 -2.60 -9.89
C ALA A 15 -8.55 -2.71 -9.22
N GLY A 16 -7.79 -1.61 -9.17
CA GLY A 16 -6.53 -1.54 -8.46
C GLY A 16 -6.67 -1.78 -6.96
N ILE A 17 -7.69 -1.21 -6.33
CA ILE A 17 -8.00 -1.40 -4.90
C ILE A 17 -8.30 -2.88 -4.59
N ILE A 18 -9.10 -3.54 -5.43
CA ILE A 18 -9.44 -4.96 -5.25
C ILE A 18 -8.17 -5.82 -5.31
N LEU A 19 -7.34 -5.63 -6.34
CA LEU A 19 -6.10 -6.39 -6.50
C LEU A 19 -5.12 -6.13 -5.35
N PHE A 20 -4.94 -4.86 -4.97
CA PHE A 20 -4.08 -4.48 -3.84
C PHE A 20 -4.54 -5.13 -2.54
N SER A 21 -5.82 -4.97 -2.19
CA SER A 21 -6.39 -5.49 -0.94
C SER A 21 -6.33 -7.01 -0.88
N MET A 22 -6.61 -7.70 -2.01
CA MET A 22 -6.51 -9.15 -2.09
C MET A 22 -5.06 -9.63 -1.95
N GLY A 23 -4.11 -9.03 -2.65
CA GLY A 23 -2.69 -9.37 -2.57
C GLY A 23 -2.15 -9.16 -1.15
N TRP A 24 -2.49 -8.05 -0.51
CA TRP A 24 -2.05 -7.75 0.84
C TRP A 24 -2.71 -8.65 1.88
N ARG A 25 -4.05 -8.71 1.91
CA ARG A 25 -4.80 -9.37 2.98
C ARG A 25 -4.78 -10.88 2.90
N CYS A 26 -4.83 -11.45 1.68
CA CYS A 26 -4.93 -12.91 1.52
C CYS A 26 -3.57 -13.61 1.37
N PHE A 27 -2.54 -12.90 0.89
CA PHE A 27 -1.26 -13.53 0.56
C PHE A 27 -0.10 -13.04 1.42
N VAL A 28 0.07 -11.72 1.59
CA VAL A 28 1.25 -11.17 2.30
C VAL A 28 1.08 -11.21 3.81
N PHE A 29 -0.04 -10.71 4.31
CA PHE A 29 -0.30 -10.63 5.75
C PHE A 29 -0.30 -12.00 6.45
N PRO A 30 -1.00 -13.06 5.95
CA PRO A 30 -1.05 -14.34 6.64
C PRO A 30 0.31 -15.04 6.73
N ASN A 31 1.21 -14.76 5.79
CA ASN A 31 2.56 -15.31 5.75
C ASN A 31 3.55 -14.53 6.65
N LYS A 32 3.08 -13.55 7.43
CA LYS A 32 3.89 -12.72 8.35
C LYS A 32 5.12 -12.14 7.67
N VAL A 33 4.92 -11.61 6.46
CA VAL A 33 5.99 -10.98 5.68
C VAL A 33 5.98 -9.49 5.93
N GLY A 34 7.15 -8.92 6.14
CA GLY A 34 7.31 -7.48 6.29
C GLY A 34 6.76 -6.75 5.06
N PHE A 35 5.91 -5.77 5.27
CA PHE A 35 5.34 -4.95 4.22
C PHE A 35 5.69 -3.49 4.48
N GLY A 36 5.99 -2.74 3.43
CA GLY A 36 6.38 -1.34 3.58
C GLY A 36 5.19 -0.41 3.80
N GLY A 37 5.50 0.81 4.20
CA GLY A 37 4.52 1.88 4.35
C GLY A 37 3.54 1.68 5.49
N PHE A 38 2.45 2.45 5.48
CA PHE A 38 1.43 2.40 6.53
C PHE A 38 0.64 1.09 6.54
N ALA A 39 0.51 0.41 5.41
CA ALA A 39 -0.08 -0.93 5.37
C ALA A 39 0.79 -1.95 6.14
N GLY A 40 2.12 -1.79 6.07
CA GLY A 40 3.05 -2.57 6.90
C GLY A 40 2.87 -2.29 8.39
N ILE A 41 2.81 -1.01 8.78
CA ILE A 41 2.56 -0.62 10.17
C ILE A 41 1.19 -1.17 10.65
N ALA A 42 0.14 -1.08 9.84
CA ALA A 42 -1.17 -1.67 10.16
C ALA A 42 -1.08 -3.18 10.39
N SER A 43 -0.31 -3.89 9.55
CA SER A 43 -0.06 -5.34 9.72
C SER A 43 0.68 -5.65 11.03
N LEU A 44 1.68 -4.84 11.42
CA LEU A 44 2.40 -4.99 12.68
C LEU A 44 1.51 -4.74 13.88
N ILE A 45 0.69 -3.70 13.85
CA ILE A 45 -0.29 -3.39 14.91
C ILE A 45 -1.29 -4.55 15.04
N GLY A 46 -1.83 -5.05 13.93
CA GLY A 46 -2.72 -6.21 13.90
C GLY A 46 -2.08 -7.43 14.56
N CYS A 47 -0.82 -7.72 14.24
CA CYS A 47 -0.08 -8.82 14.85
C CYS A 47 0.14 -8.63 16.36
N ILE A 48 0.53 -7.43 16.80
CA ILE A 48 0.78 -7.13 18.23
C ILE A 48 -0.52 -7.21 19.04
N LEU A 49 -1.61 -6.68 18.52
CA LEU A 49 -2.91 -6.66 19.19
C LEU A 49 -3.70 -7.96 18.99
N ASN A 50 -3.19 -8.88 18.19
CA ASN A 50 -3.88 -10.13 17.84
C ASN A 50 -5.28 -9.88 17.25
N ARG A 51 -5.38 -8.89 16.35
CA ARG A 51 -6.63 -8.42 15.71
C ARG A 51 -6.48 -8.36 14.21
N ASP A 52 -7.52 -8.76 13.49
CA ASP A 52 -7.56 -8.80 12.02
C ASP A 52 -8.14 -7.54 11.36
N ASP A 53 -8.39 -6.48 12.14
CA ASP A 53 -8.95 -5.21 11.67
C ASP A 53 -7.93 -4.35 10.88
N LEU A 54 -7.21 -4.95 9.95
CA LEU A 54 -6.12 -4.28 9.22
C LEU A 54 -6.56 -3.03 8.48
N GLY A 55 -7.75 -3.07 7.88
CA GLY A 55 -8.31 -1.91 7.19
C GLY A 55 -8.60 -0.75 8.14
N SER A 56 -9.10 -1.04 9.34
CA SER A 56 -9.37 -0.02 10.37
C SER A 56 -8.07 0.62 10.86
N PHE A 57 -7.01 -0.18 11.07
CA PHE A 57 -5.70 0.34 11.44
C PHE A 57 -5.09 1.17 10.31
N LEU A 58 -5.17 0.69 9.06
CA LEU A 58 -4.70 1.43 7.90
C LEU A 58 -5.42 2.78 7.77
N PHE A 59 -6.74 2.78 7.90
CA PHE A 59 -7.54 4.01 7.85
C PHE A 59 -7.13 4.99 8.95
N SER A 60 -7.07 4.54 10.20
CA SER A 60 -6.70 5.38 11.36
C SER A 60 -5.32 6.01 11.21
N LEU A 61 -4.34 5.26 10.68
CA LEU A 61 -2.99 5.76 10.43
C LEU A 61 -2.95 6.79 9.30
N ASN A 62 -3.85 6.68 8.32
CA ASN A 62 -3.88 7.59 7.18
C ASN A 62 -4.67 8.87 7.44
N VAL A 63 -5.60 8.90 8.41
CA VAL A 63 -6.38 10.11 8.74
C VAL A 63 -5.50 11.33 9.01
N PRO A 64 -4.52 11.29 9.93
CA PRO A 64 -3.67 12.46 10.18
C PRO A 64 -2.86 12.88 8.96
N LEU A 65 -2.43 11.92 8.12
CA LEU A 65 -1.71 12.23 6.88
C LEU A 65 -2.59 12.87 5.83
N LEU A 66 -3.84 12.42 5.71
CA LEU A 66 -4.81 13.05 4.81
C LEU A 66 -5.12 14.48 5.23
N VAL A 67 -5.21 14.74 6.54
CA VAL A 67 -5.39 16.11 7.06
C VAL A 67 -4.18 16.98 6.69
N LEU A 68 -2.96 16.49 6.89
CA LEU A 68 -1.75 17.21 6.48
C LEU A 68 -1.69 17.40 4.95
N ALA A 69 -2.01 16.36 4.18
CA ALA A 69 -2.06 16.44 2.73
C ALA A 69 -3.09 17.47 2.25
N PHE A 70 -4.24 17.58 2.91
CA PHE A 70 -5.28 18.55 2.57
C PHE A 70 -4.82 20.00 2.77
N ILE A 71 -3.92 20.24 3.73
CA ILE A 71 -3.36 21.58 4.00
C ILE A 71 -2.27 21.92 2.98
N TYR A 72 -1.42 20.97 2.59
CA TYR A 72 -0.19 21.23 1.83
C TYR A 72 -0.23 20.78 0.36
N LEU A 73 -1.16 19.90 -0.02
CA LEU A 73 -1.30 19.35 -1.38
C LEU A 73 -2.60 19.80 -2.04
N SER A 74 -2.83 19.39 -3.30
CA SER A 74 -4.04 19.76 -4.02
C SER A 74 -5.30 19.08 -3.46
N LYS A 75 -6.40 19.82 -3.38
CA LYS A 75 -7.70 19.30 -2.89
C LYS A 75 -8.19 18.10 -3.71
N GLU A 76 -8.00 18.15 -5.03
CA GLU A 76 -8.41 17.04 -5.92
C GLU A 76 -7.66 15.74 -5.61
N PHE A 77 -6.33 15.83 -5.41
CA PHE A 77 -5.51 14.70 -5.00
C PHE A 77 -5.96 14.12 -3.66
N CYS A 78 -6.21 15.00 -2.68
CA CYS A 78 -6.63 14.57 -1.34
C CYS A 78 -7.99 13.87 -1.35
N ILE A 79 -8.97 14.36 -2.11
CA ILE A 79 -10.30 13.74 -2.20
C ILE A 79 -10.19 12.36 -2.85
N LYS A 80 -9.45 12.23 -3.95
CA LYS A 80 -9.24 10.93 -4.61
C LYS A 80 -8.52 9.95 -3.68
N SER A 81 -7.44 10.40 -3.05
CA SER A 81 -6.66 9.59 -2.11
C SER A 81 -7.49 9.15 -0.90
N ALA A 82 -8.31 10.03 -0.35
CA ALA A 82 -9.21 9.69 0.75
C ALA A 82 -10.21 8.60 0.33
N PHE A 83 -10.82 8.73 -0.85
CA PHE A 83 -11.71 7.70 -1.41
C PHE A 83 -11.00 6.36 -1.54
N THR A 84 -9.80 6.34 -2.15
CA THR A 84 -9.00 5.13 -2.35
C THR A 84 -8.63 4.49 -1.02
N ILE A 85 -8.15 5.26 -0.03
CA ILE A 85 -7.75 4.76 1.30
C ILE A 85 -8.95 4.18 2.05
N ILE A 86 -10.09 4.87 2.04
CA ILE A 86 -11.32 4.37 2.68
C ILE A 86 -11.73 3.05 2.02
N THR A 87 -11.73 2.99 0.70
CA THR A 87 -12.15 1.79 -0.05
C THR A 87 -11.17 0.63 0.17
N ILE A 88 -9.84 0.87 0.18
CA ILE A 88 -8.84 -0.16 0.55
C ILE A 88 -9.09 -0.68 1.96
N SER A 89 -9.37 0.21 2.90
CA SER A 89 -9.62 -0.17 4.30
C SER A 89 -10.85 -1.06 4.44
N LEU A 90 -11.94 -0.70 3.77
CA LEU A 90 -13.18 -1.49 3.76
C LEU A 90 -12.98 -2.85 3.05
N THR A 91 -12.37 -2.85 1.87
CA THR A 91 -12.13 -4.08 1.10
C THR A 91 -11.16 -5.02 1.81
N SER A 92 -10.14 -4.50 2.49
CA SER A 92 -9.20 -5.32 3.26
C SER A 92 -9.88 -6.02 4.44
N ASN A 93 -10.76 -5.33 5.17
CA ASN A 93 -11.54 -5.95 6.23
C ASN A 93 -12.55 -6.97 5.68
N LEU A 94 -13.25 -6.61 4.59
CA LEU A 94 -14.19 -7.51 3.92
C LEU A 94 -13.49 -8.80 3.44
N PHE A 95 -12.35 -8.68 2.78
CA PHE A 95 -11.60 -9.84 2.29
C PHE A 95 -11.06 -10.70 3.43
N GLY A 96 -10.69 -10.10 4.57
CA GLY A 96 -10.33 -10.84 5.76
C GLY A 96 -11.47 -11.67 6.35
N ALA A 97 -12.72 -11.23 6.16
CA ALA A 97 -13.90 -11.94 6.66
C ALA A 97 -14.42 -13.03 5.70
N ILE A 98 -14.25 -12.86 4.37
CA ILE A 98 -14.89 -13.73 3.37
C ILE A 98 -13.93 -14.57 2.53
N LEU A 99 -12.66 -14.17 2.40
CA LEU A 99 -11.69 -14.88 1.57
C LEU A 99 -10.74 -15.74 2.44
N PRO A 100 -10.31 -16.90 1.91
CA PRO A 100 -9.34 -17.73 2.61
C PRO A 100 -7.98 -17.06 2.68
N GLU A 101 -7.26 -17.33 3.76
CA GLU A 101 -5.86 -16.98 3.92
C GLU A 101 -4.98 -18.03 3.26
N PHE A 102 -4.13 -17.60 2.32
CA PHE A 102 -3.20 -18.49 1.62
C PHE A 102 -1.88 -18.56 2.36
N CYS A 103 -1.76 -19.55 3.25
CA CYS A 103 -0.54 -19.84 4.01
C CYS A 103 0.16 -21.06 3.44
N GLY A 104 1.51 -21.08 3.46
CA GLY A 104 2.29 -22.23 3.02
C GLY A 104 3.70 -21.85 2.57
N ASN A 105 4.04 -22.16 1.32
CA ASN A 105 5.33 -21.74 0.79
C ASN A 105 5.38 -20.21 0.66
N ARG A 106 6.04 -19.56 1.63
CA ARG A 106 6.15 -18.09 1.70
C ARG A 106 6.62 -17.47 0.40
N LEU A 107 7.59 -18.07 -0.29
CA LEU A 107 8.16 -17.53 -1.51
C LEU A 107 7.08 -17.42 -2.60
N ILE A 108 6.31 -18.50 -2.81
CA ILE A 108 5.31 -18.58 -3.88
C ILE A 108 4.15 -17.62 -3.58
N PHE A 109 3.57 -17.70 -2.39
CA PHE A 109 2.41 -16.88 -2.03
C PHE A 109 2.75 -15.39 -1.93
N CYS A 110 3.94 -15.05 -1.41
CA CYS A 110 4.37 -13.66 -1.35
C CYS A 110 4.71 -13.09 -2.72
N ALA A 111 5.33 -13.88 -3.62
CA ALA A 111 5.57 -13.44 -5.00
C ALA A 111 4.24 -13.20 -5.74
N PHE A 112 3.27 -14.11 -5.60
CA PHE A 112 1.95 -13.94 -6.20
C PHE A 112 1.21 -12.72 -5.61
N GLY A 113 1.21 -12.56 -4.29
CA GLY A 113 0.67 -11.39 -3.62
C GLY A 113 1.34 -10.09 -4.08
N ALA A 114 2.67 -10.09 -4.24
CA ALA A 114 3.43 -8.94 -4.74
C ALA A 114 3.04 -8.54 -6.17
N VAL A 115 2.76 -9.51 -7.04
CA VAL A 115 2.25 -9.24 -8.39
C VAL A 115 0.88 -8.56 -8.33
N LEU A 116 -0.05 -9.09 -7.55
CA LEU A 116 -1.38 -8.49 -7.38
C LEU A 116 -1.29 -7.06 -6.83
N ILE A 117 -0.46 -6.86 -5.79
CA ILE A 117 -0.20 -5.55 -5.19
C ILE A 117 0.40 -4.59 -6.22
N GLY A 118 1.41 -5.03 -6.99
CA GLY A 118 2.11 -4.20 -7.97
C GLY A 118 1.19 -3.73 -9.11
N VAL A 119 0.38 -4.64 -9.65
CA VAL A 119 -0.63 -4.30 -10.67
C VAL A 119 -1.69 -3.36 -10.07
N GLY A 120 -2.17 -3.67 -8.87
CA GLY A 120 -3.14 -2.85 -8.17
C GLY A 120 -2.63 -1.42 -7.93
N LEU A 121 -1.41 -1.27 -7.40
CA LEU A 121 -0.76 0.02 -7.19
C LEU A 121 -0.55 0.80 -8.49
N GLY A 122 -0.08 0.13 -9.54
CA GLY A 122 0.10 0.75 -10.85
C GLY A 122 -1.21 1.36 -11.39
N TRP A 123 -2.33 0.68 -11.20
CA TRP A 123 -3.65 1.19 -11.61
C TRP A 123 -4.15 2.32 -10.72
N ILE A 124 -3.96 2.24 -9.41
CA ILE A 124 -4.29 3.31 -8.46
C ILE A 124 -3.51 4.59 -8.81
N PHE A 125 -2.21 4.50 -9.00
CA PHE A 125 -1.39 5.65 -9.37
C PHE A 125 -1.77 6.22 -10.74
N LYS A 126 -2.07 5.37 -11.72
CA LYS A 126 -2.52 5.79 -13.06
C LYS A 126 -3.87 6.50 -13.04
N SER A 127 -4.72 6.24 -12.04
CA SER A 127 -5.98 6.96 -11.80
C SER A 127 -5.77 8.37 -11.22
N GLY A 128 -4.56 8.66 -10.72
CA GLY A 128 -4.20 9.91 -10.02
C GLY A 128 -4.54 9.89 -8.54
N SER A 129 -4.60 8.71 -7.94
CA SER A 129 -4.83 8.47 -6.51
C SER A 129 -3.57 7.90 -5.85
N THR A 130 -3.62 7.71 -4.54
CA THR A 130 -2.59 7.00 -3.77
C THR A 130 -3.21 5.97 -2.84
N SER A 131 -2.47 4.91 -2.54
CA SER A 131 -2.90 3.84 -1.63
C SER A 131 -2.79 4.21 -0.15
N GLY A 132 -2.35 5.43 0.18
CA GLY A 132 -2.09 5.84 1.57
C GLY A 132 -0.90 5.15 2.20
N ARG A 133 0.10 4.78 1.40
CA ARG A 133 1.37 4.24 1.88
C ARG A 133 2.34 5.38 2.25
N SER A 134 3.62 5.16 2.08
CA SER A 134 4.68 6.16 2.24
C SER A 134 4.63 7.32 1.23
N ASP A 135 3.75 7.24 0.22
CA ASP A 135 3.62 8.23 -0.87
C ASP A 135 3.26 9.63 -0.34
N ILE A 136 2.24 9.72 0.52
CA ILE A 136 1.81 11.01 1.09
C ILE A 136 2.94 11.62 1.93
N VAL A 137 3.57 10.80 2.77
CA VAL A 137 4.72 11.24 3.59
C VAL A 137 5.85 11.73 2.70
N SER A 138 6.15 10.98 1.64
CA SER A 138 7.23 11.33 0.71
C SER A 138 6.94 12.63 -0.03
N MET A 139 5.69 12.88 -0.43
CA MET A 139 5.29 14.14 -1.03
C MET A 139 5.39 15.30 -0.05
N LEU A 140 4.96 15.12 1.21
CA LEU A 140 5.08 16.14 2.25
C LEU A 140 6.54 16.46 2.57
N ILE A 141 7.40 15.45 2.67
CA ILE A 141 8.84 15.65 2.89
C ILE A 141 9.48 16.37 1.72
N LYS A 142 9.09 16.04 0.48
CA LYS A 142 9.59 16.70 -0.73
C LYS A 142 9.27 18.20 -0.76
N LEU A 143 8.16 18.65 -0.20
CA LEU A 143 7.84 20.07 -0.07
C LEU A 143 8.92 20.82 0.74
N LYS A 144 9.46 20.18 1.79
CA LYS A 144 10.52 20.77 2.62
C LYS A 144 11.93 20.53 2.06
N TYR A 145 12.15 19.40 1.39
CA TYR A 145 13.43 18.98 0.84
C TYR A 145 13.32 18.65 -0.67
N PRO A 146 13.20 19.65 -1.55
CA PRO A 146 12.94 19.45 -2.98
C PRO A 146 14.00 18.63 -3.71
N LYS A 147 15.23 18.62 -3.21
CA LYS A 147 16.37 17.90 -3.81
C LYS A 147 16.31 16.38 -3.61
N VAL A 148 15.54 15.91 -2.63
CA VAL A 148 15.43 14.47 -2.34
C VAL A 148 14.38 13.84 -3.24
N LYS A 149 14.74 12.73 -3.89
CA LYS A 149 13.81 11.98 -4.75
C LYS A 149 12.73 11.30 -3.88
N VAL A 150 11.47 11.40 -4.30
CA VAL A 150 10.32 10.78 -3.60
C VAL A 150 10.57 9.29 -3.36
N GLY A 151 11.04 8.56 -4.38
CA GLY A 151 11.35 7.14 -4.26
C GLY A 151 12.39 6.80 -3.19
N THR A 152 13.37 7.68 -2.95
CA THR A 152 14.36 7.47 -1.89
C THR A 152 13.71 7.57 -0.50
N ILE A 153 12.81 8.53 -0.31
CA ILE A 153 12.10 8.70 0.97
C ILE A 153 11.19 7.49 1.22
N MET A 154 10.44 7.08 0.18
CA MET A 154 9.59 5.88 0.24
C MET A 154 10.40 4.65 0.60
N PHE A 155 11.52 4.43 -0.11
CA PHE A 155 12.38 3.27 0.14
C PHE A 155 12.93 3.26 1.56
N CYS A 156 13.45 4.38 2.07
CA CYS A 156 13.96 4.46 3.45
C CYS A 156 12.85 4.17 4.48
N PHE A 157 11.65 4.72 4.26
CA PHE A 157 10.52 4.48 5.15
C PHE A 157 10.08 3.01 5.13
N ASP A 158 9.96 2.43 3.94
CA ASP A 158 9.58 1.03 3.76
C ASP A 158 10.61 0.09 4.38
N MET A 159 11.92 0.35 4.21
CA MET A 159 13.00 -0.41 4.83
C MET A 159 12.96 -0.34 6.36
N ALA A 160 12.68 0.82 6.94
CA ALA A 160 12.53 0.97 8.39
C ALA A 160 11.36 0.12 8.92
N VAL A 161 10.21 0.14 8.25
CA VAL A 161 9.03 -0.67 8.62
C VAL A 161 9.32 -2.17 8.47
N MET A 162 10.01 -2.57 7.41
CA MET A 162 10.42 -3.97 7.20
C MET A 162 11.42 -4.45 8.26
N GLY A 163 12.38 -3.60 8.65
CA GLY A 163 13.28 -3.90 9.76
C GLY A 163 12.51 -4.11 11.07
N LEU A 164 11.51 -3.27 11.34
CA LEU A 164 10.64 -3.42 12.50
C LEU A 164 9.82 -4.72 12.45
N SER A 165 9.43 -5.17 11.26
CA SER A 165 8.70 -6.43 11.08
C SER A 165 9.52 -7.64 11.52
N ALA A 166 10.84 -7.63 11.28
CA ALA A 166 11.73 -8.70 11.74
C ALA A 166 11.72 -8.85 13.26
N VAL A 167 11.63 -7.74 13.98
CA VAL A 167 11.55 -7.72 15.46
C VAL A 167 10.18 -8.20 15.93
N VAL A 168 9.10 -7.67 15.36
CA VAL A 168 7.72 -7.99 15.76
C VAL A 168 7.36 -9.44 15.46
N TYR A 169 7.70 -9.93 14.28
CA TYR A 169 7.44 -11.32 13.90
C TYR A 169 8.49 -12.30 14.45
N LYS A 170 9.56 -11.79 15.08
CA LYS A 170 10.71 -12.58 15.58
C LYS A 170 11.32 -13.47 14.50
N ASP A 171 11.33 -12.97 13.28
CA ASP A 171 11.76 -13.72 12.10
C ASP A 171 12.43 -12.77 11.09
N ILE A 172 13.75 -12.90 10.96
CA ILE A 172 14.56 -12.11 10.02
C ILE A 172 14.14 -12.39 8.57
N ALA A 173 13.69 -13.61 8.26
CA ALA A 173 13.20 -13.96 6.93
C ALA A 173 11.99 -13.12 6.53
N SER A 174 11.16 -12.67 7.49
CA SER A 174 10.06 -11.75 7.27
C SER A 174 10.49 -10.45 6.56
N ALA A 175 11.60 -9.85 6.99
CA ALA A 175 12.14 -8.64 6.37
C ALA A 175 12.74 -8.93 4.97
N LEU A 176 13.41 -10.07 4.80
CA LEU A 176 13.97 -10.47 3.50
C LEU A 176 12.88 -10.73 2.46
N TYR A 177 11.84 -11.48 2.83
CA TYR A 177 10.66 -11.67 1.97
C TYR A 177 9.95 -10.34 1.72
N GLY A 178 9.90 -9.45 2.70
CA GLY A 178 9.36 -8.11 2.56
C GLY A 178 10.10 -7.28 1.51
N ALA A 179 11.43 -7.33 1.53
CA ALA A 179 12.26 -6.67 0.52
C ALA A 179 12.00 -7.22 -0.89
N LEU A 180 11.87 -8.55 -1.02
CA LEU A 180 11.52 -9.21 -2.29
C LEU A 180 10.13 -8.76 -2.78
N VAL A 181 9.13 -8.79 -1.92
CA VAL A 181 7.77 -8.34 -2.21
C VAL A 181 7.79 -6.88 -2.66
N SER A 182 8.52 -6.01 -1.94
CA SER A 182 8.66 -4.60 -2.28
C SER A 182 9.31 -4.38 -3.63
N PHE A 183 10.35 -5.14 -3.94
CA PHE A 183 11.01 -5.07 -5.23
C PHE A 183 10.06 -5.43 -6.37
N ILE A 184 9.35 -6.55 -6.25
CA ILE A 184 8.41 -7.04 -7.29
C ILE A 184 7.29 -6.02 -7.53
N TYR A 185 6.58 -5.57 -6.47
CA TYR A 185 5.46 -4.68 -6.69
C TYR A 185 5.89 -3.30 -7.17
N THR A 186 7.06 -2.80 -6.75
CA THR A 186 7.57 -1.51 -7.22
C THR A 186 7.93 -1.56 -8.70
N GLN A 187 8.60 -2.62 -9.15
CA GLN A 187 8.93 -2.79 -10.57
C GLN A 187 7.68 -2.89 -11.43
N LEU A 188 6.68 -3.67 -11.00
CA LEU A 188 5.42 -3.80 -11.73
C LEU A 188 4.64 -2.47 -11.76
N ALA A 189 4.56 -1.77 -10.65
CA ALA A 189 3.90 -0.47 -10.60
C ALA A 189 4.58 0.54 -11.51
N ASN A 190 5.92 0.61 -11.51
CA ASN A 190 6.68 1.48 -12.40
C ASN A 190 6.47 1.12 -13.88
N THR A 191 6.46 -0.17 -14.22
CA THR A 191 6.21 -0.64 -15.60
C THR A 191 4.82 -0.23 -16.09
N ILE A 192 3.80 -0.29 -15.21
CA ILE A 192 2.43 0.09 -15.57
C ILE A 192 2.27 1.61 -15.68
N LEU A 193 3.00 2.36 -14.84
CA LEU A 193 3.01 3.83 -14.93
C LEU A 193 3.66 4.32 -16.22
N GLY A 194 4.66 3.62 -16.73
CA GLY A 194 5.48 4.08 -17.84
C GLY A 194 6.39 5.27 -17.45
N ASP A 195 7.06 5.85 -18.42
CA ASP A 195 7.94 7.02 -18.23
C ASP A 195 7.17 8.35 -18.02
N ASP A 196 5.88 8.29 -17.70
CA ASP A 196 4.99 9.46 -17.66
C ASP A 196 4.96 10.15 -16.26
N VAL A 197 5.95 9.89 -15.37
CA VAL A 197 6.04 10.57 -14.05
C VAL A 197 7.43 11.13 -13.77
#